data_45a6dd72d1bc2ddffa94494ca6e02e3d
#
_entry.id   45a6dd72d1bc2ddffa94494ca6e02e3d
#
_cell.length_a   1.000
_cell.length_b   1.000
_cell.length_c   1.000
_cell.angle_alpha   90.00
_cell.angle_beta   90.00
_cell.angle_gamma   90.00
#
_symmetry.space_group_name_H-M   'P 1'
#
loop_
_entity.id
_entity.type
_entity.pdbx_description
1 polymer ?
#
loop_
_entity_poly.entity_id
_entity_poly.type
_entity_poly.pdbx_seq_one_letter_code
_entity_poly.pdbx_strand_id
1 'polypeptide(L)'
;MIKKKLLFLGMIVPMFLLPANAAAQHPHDGHYRPDTTALSRTQHLGEVVVRGKYVDRVNRSAYNAVAIDTRKLRNTNLDLAHALDRVAGIKIREEGSVGSAVQLNLNGFTGQHVKVFIDSMPMDNSNTSFGLNNIPAGFASQLQVYKGVVPVTFGGDAIGGVINIVTDHSPRTYVDASYSYGSFNTHRSNIALGWTGKRGFLVRFNAYQNYSDNDYKVKTQWTDLTNSTISNEEGWFRRFHDRYHNEAVMLQTGLINKSWANKLLFGLRYTHEYAQVQNANLMKIVFGGKLRKNWGLSPSLLYEKRNLFTRGLNLSLSARYDYTVTNNIDTLSRTYSWTGQWIPKASQGEGATSLAEFTGKTLTAVANLTYRIGDKHFFTLNETYINFHRHTTDNSANRAMTSAATFMRRINIKNITGLSYQFIPNNEWNAIAFVKYYDTHVTGPVNVSETTRAQYEEQQRNSQALGYGAAGTWTPGHDLQVKLSYEHAMRLPTERELFGDGDYEEGDAVLKPEKSNNVNLNFNYEHTFADAHTLVAELGLNYRNIQDYIIRTINAKGVAVSTNHGHVLGQGVDAAVH
;
A
#
# COMPACT_ATOMS: atom_id res chain seq x y z
N MET A 1 0.03 -32.81 -29.68
CA MET A 1 -1.04 -33.63 -29.07
C MET A 1 -0.49 -34.24 -27.78
N ILE A 2 -0.49 -33.49 -26.67
CA ILE A 2 -0.22 -34.05 -25.32
C ILE A 2 -1.12 -33.25 -24.36
N LYS A 3 -2.19 -33.94 -23.91
CA LYS A 3 -3.11 -33.45 -22.87
C LYS A 3 -2.38 -33.50 -21.52
N LYS A 4 -2.03 -32.37 -20.93
CA LYS A 4 -1.72 -32.28 -19.50
C LYS A 4 -3.00 -31.99 -18.73
N LYS A 5 -3.49 -33.02 -18.04
CA LYS A 5 -4.53 -32.92 -17.02
C LYS A 5 -4.01 -32.10 -15.86
N LEU A 6 -4.62 -30.95 -15.57
CA LEU A 6 -4.47 -30.28 -14.27
C LEU A 6 -5.18 -31.14 -13.22
N LEU A 7 -4.42 -31.72 -12.31
CA LEU A 7 -4.95 -32.30 -11.09
C LEU A 7 -5.31 -31.13 -10.14
N PHE A 8 -6.61 -30.96 -9.91
CA PHE A 8 -7.11 -30.24 -8.76
C PHE A 8 -6.80 -31.06 -7.51
N LEU A 9 -5.81 -30.64 -6.75
CA LEU A 9 -5.57 -31.17 -5.41
C LEU A 9 -6.59 -30.50 -4.46
N GLY A 10 -7.77 -31.12 -4.35
CA GLY A 10 -8.72 -30.83 -3.31
C GLY A 10 -8.14 -31.27 -1.97
N MET A 11 -7.67 -30.31 -1.18
CA MET A 11 -7.25 -30.55 0.19
C MET A 11 -8.50 -30.75 1.06
N ILE A 12 -8.96 -32.01 1.16
CA ILE A 12 -9.96 -32.43 2.12
C ILE A 12 -9.27 -32.43 3.49
N VAL A 13 -9.56 -31.43 4.31
CA VAL A 13 -9.20 -31.44 5.74
C VAL A 13 -10.18 -32.35 6.45
N PRO A 14 -9.76 -33.46 7.07
CA PRO A 14 -10.66 -34.25 7.89
C PRO A 14 -11.02 -33.44 9.14
N MET A 15 -12.31 -33.15 9.26
CA MET A 15 -12.91 -32.54 10.43
C MET A 15 -12.96 -33.60 11.56
N PHE A 16 -11.98 -33.55 12.47
CA PHE A 16 -12.04 -34.35 13.69
C PHE A 16 -13.15 -33.81 14.60
N LEU A 17 -14.28 -34.49 14.60
CA LEU A 17 -15.32 -34.38 15.61
C LEU A 17 -14.80 -35.04 16.91
N LEU A 18 -14.42 -34.24 17.89
CA LEU A 18 -14.25 -34.71 19.24
C LEU A 18 -15.63 -34.71 19.94
N PRO A 19 -16.04 -35.81 20.61
CA PRO A 19 -17.29 -35.85 21.34
C PRO A 19 -17.20 -34.97 22.58
N ALA A 20 -18.10 -34.02 22.71
CA ALA A 20 -18.30 -33.27 23.94
C ALA A 20 -19.02 -34.16 24.94
N ASN A 21 -18.30 -34.68 25.93
CA ASN A 21 -18.91 -35.29 27.13
C ASN A 21 -19.35 -34.15 28.06
N ALA A 22 -20.64 -33.84 28.03
CA ALA A 22 -21.27 -33.01 29.03
C ALA A 22 -21.59 -33.91 30.25
N ALA A 23 -20.76 -33.85 31.27
CA ALA A 23 -21.10 -34.38 32.60
C ALA A 23 -21.76 -33.27 33.43
N ALA A 24 -23.07 -33.40 33.63
CA ALA A 24 -23.78 -32.60 34.61
C ALA A 24 -23.36 -33.01 36.01
N GLN A 25 -22.85 -32.11 36.83
CA GLN A 25 -22.65 -32.28 38.27
C GLN A 25 -23.57 -31.33 39.04
N HIS A 26 -24.30 -31.91 39.95
CA HIS A 26 -25.19 -31.26 40.92
C HIS A 26 -24.48 -30.30 41.87
N PRO A 27 -25.18 -29.29 42.42
CA PRO A 27 -24.57 -28.29 43.29
C PRO A 27 -24.36 -28.85 44.69
N HIS A 28 -23.14 -28.74 45.20
CA HIS A 28 -22.83 -28.83 46.61
C HIS A 28 -22.67 -27.42 47.17
N ASP A 29 -23.48 -27.12 48.20
CA ASP A 29 -23.33 -25.96 49.07
C ASP A 29 -21.96 -25.95 49.73
N GLY A 30 -21.16 -24.97 49.47
CA GLY A 30 -19.89 -24.71 50.13
C GLY A 30 -19.56 -23.22 50.06
N HIS A 31 -19.47 -22.59 51.21
CA HIS A 31 -19.12 -21.20 51.42
C HIS A 31 -17.95 -20.76 50.56
N TYR A 32 -18.23 -19.95 49.53
CA TYR A 32 -17.23 -19.34 48.65
C TYR A 32 -16.51 -18.22 49.39
N ARG A 33 -15.30 -18.48 49.90
CA ARG A 33 -14.34 -17.40 50.20
C ARG A 33 -13.75 -16.94 48.88
N PRO A 34 -13.84 -15.64 48.53
CA PRO A 34 -13.19 -15.16 47.33
C PRO A 34 -11.67 -15.32 47.48
N ASP A 35 -11.10 -16.14 46.61
CA ASP A 35 -9.66 -16.32 46.52
C ASP A 35 -9.04 -15.01 45.95
N THR A 36 -8.36 -14.29 46.85
CA THR A 36 -7.67 -13.05 46.51
C THR A 36 -6.41 -13.25 45.66
N THR A 37 -6.07 -14.48 45.28
CA THR A 37 -4.98 -14.81 44.36
C THR A 37 -5.36 -14.67 42.87
N ALA A 38 -6.61 -14.31 42.55
CA ALA A 38 -7.07 -14.02 41.18
C ALA A 38 -6.52 -12.72 40.57
N LEU A 39 -5.55 -12.06 41.20
CA LEU A 39 -4.83 -10.88 40.66
C LEU A 39 -3.87 -11.20 39.51
N SER A 40 -3.72 -12.47 39.11
CA SER A 40 -2.98 -12.85 37.90
C SER A 40 -3.70 -12.47 36.59
N ARG A 41 -4.93 -11.96 36.64
CA ARG A 41 -5.66 -11.42 35.49
C ARG A 41 -5.19 -10.03 35.04
N THR A 42 -4.26 -9.41 35.75
CA THR A 42 -3.68 -8.12 35.38
C THR A 42 -2.84 -8.15 34.10
N GLN A 43 -2.46 -9.32 33.59
CA GLN A 43 -1.73 -9.43 32.32
C GLN A 43 -2.58 -9.03 31.09
N HIS A 44 -3.88 -9.33 31.09
CA HIS A 44 -4.77 -8.95 29.98
C HIS A 44 -5.13 -7.46 29.99
N LEU A 45 -5.32 -6.88 31.17
CA LEU A 45 -5.51 -5.42 31.30
C LEU A 45 -4.24 -4.66 30.95
N GLY A 46 -3.06 -5.19 31.29
CA GLY A 46 -1.77 -4.60 30.91
C GLY A 46 -1.55 -4.56 29.39
N GLU A 47 -2.04 -5.53 28.64
CA GLU A 47 -1.93 -5.57 27.19
C GLU A 47 -2.85 -4.55 26.51
N VAL A 48 -4.08 -4.40 26.98
CA VAL A 48 -5.03 -3.38 26.48
C VAL A 48 -4.51 -1.97 26.76
N VAL A 49 -3.97 -1.72 27.95
CA VAL A 49 -3.37 -0.42 28.32
C VAL A 49 -2.12 -0.10 27.49
N VAL A 50 -1.27 -1.10 27.18
CA VAL A 50 -0.08 -0.89 26.33
C VAL A 50 -0.49 -0.54 24.90
N ARG A 51 -1.56 -1.12 24.36
CA ARG A 51 -2.03 -0.87 22.98
C ARG A 51 -2.78 0.44 22.86
N GLY A 52 -3.62 0.82 23.83
CA GLY A 52 -4.19 2.18 23.91
C GLY A 52 -3.08 3.23 23.95
N LYS A 53 -2.05 3.03 24.76
CA LYS A 53 -0.87 3.91 24.83
C LYS A 53 -0.12 4.03 23.49
N TYR A 54 -0.21 3.05 22.58
CA TYR A 54 0.44 3.13 21.27
C TYR A 54 -0.34 4.03 20.29
N VAL A 55 -1.66 3.96 20.27
CA VAL A 55 -2.53 4.89 19.54
C VAL A 55 -2.33 6.30 20.08
N ASP A 56 -2.40 6.47 21.39
CA ASP A 56 -2.19 7.77 22.06
C ASP A 56 -0.81 8.36 21.75
N ARG A 57 0.24 7.52 21.67
CA ARG A 57 1.58 7.99 21.33
C ARG A 57 1.66 8.55 19.92
N VAL A 58 1.00 7.93 18.94
CA VAL A 58 0.94 8.44 17.56
C VAL A 58 0.16 9.75 17.52
N ASN A 59 -1.01 9.80 18.18
CA ASN A 59 -1.86 10.99 18.21
C ASN A 59 -1.18 12.17 18.94
N ARG A 60 -0.32 11.89 19.94
CA ARG A 60 0.49 12.91 20.67
C ARG A 60 1.86 13.19 20.05
N SER A 61 2.17 12.61 18.89
CA SER A 61 3.44 12.90 18.19
C SER A 61 3.53 14.35 17.74
N ALA A 62 4.76 14.84 17.49
CA ALA A 62 4.97 16.17 16.92
C ALA A 62 4.36 16.34 15.53
N TYR A 63 4.12 15.23 14.83
CA TYR A 63 3.52 15.21 13.50
C TYR A 63 1.99 15.27 13.56
N ASN A 64 1.37 15.78 12.50
CA ASN A 64 -0.07 15.62 12.29
C ASN A 64 -0.36 14.16 11.91
N ALA A 65 -0.59 13.31 12.90
CA ALA A 65 -0.82 11.89 12.71
C ALA A 65 -2.08 11.42 13.44
N VAL A 66 -2.82 10.52 12.79
CA VAL A 66 -4.00 9.85 13.33
C VAL A 66 -3.76 8.34 13.27
N ALA A 67 -4.02 7.65 14.37
CA ALA A 67 -3.96 6.20 14.43
C ALA A 67 -5.35 5.60 14.66
N ILE A 68 -5.70 4.59 13.84
CA ILE A 68 -6.97 3.87 13.92
C ILE A 68 -6.71 2.43 14.35
N ASP A 69 -7.41 1.97 15.35
CA ASP A 69 -7.44 0.55 15.74
C ASP A 69 -8.38 -0.23 14.81
N THR A 70 -7.80 -1.07 13.94
CA THR A 70 -8.55 -1.87 12.97
C THR A 70 -9.13 -3.16 13.55
N ARG A 71 -8.82 -3.50 14.81
CA ARG A 71 -9.35 -4.72 15.45
C ARG A 71 -10.87 -4.73 15.54
N LYS A 72 -11.49 -3.55 15.65
CA LYS A 72 -12.95 -3.39 15.61
C LYS A 72 -13.56 -3.74 14.25
N LEU A 73 -12.75 -3.78 13.19
CA LEU A 73 -13.15 -4.06 11.82
C LEU A 73 -12.92 -5.54 11.40
N ARG A 74 -12.34 -6.38 12.27
CA ARG A 74 -12.02 -7.78 11.96
C ARG A 74 -13.23 -8.62 11.55
N ASN A 75 -14.39 -8.34 12.14
CA ASN A 75 -15.64 -9.05 11.86
C ASN A 75 -16.44 -8.40 10.72
N THR A 76 -15.81 -7.57 9.91
CA THR A 76 -16.40 -6.96 8.73
C THR A 76 -15.72 -7.50 7.48
N ASN A 77 -16.38 -7.39 6.32
CA ASN A 77 -15.82 -7.71 5.01
C ASN A 77 -15.14 -6.50 4.35
N LEU A 78 -14.77 -5.48 5.14
CA LEU A 78 -14.03 -4.32 4.66
C LEU A 78 -12.59 -4.69 4.31
N ASP A 79 -12.08 -4.08 3.26
CA ASP A 79 -10.65 -4.03 2.96
C ASP A 79 -9.98 -2.79 3.58
N LEU A 80 -8.65 -2.69 3.44
CA LEU A 80 -7.88 -1.58 4.01
C LEU A 80 -8.22 -0.23 3.37
N ALA A 81 -8.57 -0.19 2.08
CA ALA A 81 -8.96 1.04 1.40
C ALA A 81 -10.22 1.64 2.03
N HIS A 82 -11.28 0.83 2.20
CA HIS A 82 -12.52 1.26 2.84
C HIS A 82 -12.36 1.59 4.34
N ALA A 83 -11.41 0.93 5.03
CA ALA A 83 -11.08 1.30 6.41
C ALA A 83 -10.44 2.70 6.50
N LEU A 84 -9.61 3.07 5.51
CA LEU A 84 -8.97 4.39 5.42
C LEU A 84 -9.96 5.52 5.09
N ASP A 85 -11.01 5.26 4.31
CA ASP A 85 -12.02 6.28 3.93
C ASP A 85 -12.79 6.86 5.14
N ARG A 86 -12.63 6.26 6.32
CA ARG A 86 -13.20 6.74 7.60
C ARG A 86 -12.35 7.80 8.30
N VAL A 87 -11.16 8.09 7.77
CA VAL A 87 -10.24 9.10 8.34
C VAL A 87 -10.54 10.45 7.75
N ALA A 88 -10.70 11.47 8.59
CA ALA A 88 -10.83 12.85 8.11
C ALA A 88 -9.65 13.24 7.19
N GLY A 89 -9.96 13.90 6.07
CA GLY A 89 -8.99 14.27 5.05
C GLY A 89 -8.56 13.13 4.10
N ILE A 90 -9.03 11.89 4.30
CA ILE A 90 -8.86 10.80 3.33
C ILE A 90 -10.14 10.62 2.52
N LYS A 91 -9.97 10.40 1.22
CA LYS A 91 -11.03 9.98 0.31
C LYS A 91 -10.52 8.86 -0.58
N ILE A 92 -11.25 7.76 -0.59
CA ILE A 92 -11.00 6.62 -1.47
C ILE A 92 -11.96 6.68 -2.65
N ARG A 93 -11.42 6.55 -3.84
CA ARG A 93 -12.20 6.38 -5.08
C ARG A 93 -11.75 5.12 -5.78
N GLU A 94 -12.68 4.21 -5.99
CA GLU A 94 -12.49 3.03 -6.84
C GLU A 94 -12.96 3.34 -8.27
N GLU A 95 -12.19 2.91 -9.26
CA GLU A 95 -12.51 3.16 -10.68
C GLU A 95 -13.45 2.09 -11.27
N GLY A 96 -13.78 1.07 -10.49
CA GLY A 96 -14.64 -0.04 -10.91
C GLY A 96 -15.00 -0.94 -9.74
N SER A 97 -15.05 -2.25 -10.00
CA SER A 97 -15.35 -3.27 -9.02
C SER A 97 -14.07 -3.93 -8.47
N VAL A 98 -14.18 -5.13 -7.93
CA VAL A 98 -13.07 -5.87 -7.32
C VAL A 98 -11.88 -5.96 -8.28
N GLY A 99 -10.68 -5.59 -7.81
CA GLY A 99 -9.45 -5.55 -8.61
C GLY A 99 -9.26 -4.31 -9.46
N SER A 100 -10.21 -3.35 -9.45
CA SER A 100 -10.03 -2.06 -10.12
C SER A 100 -8.97 -1.20 -9.42
N ALA A 101 -8.46 -0.19 -10.11
CA ALA A 101 -7.54 0.78 -9.53
C ALA A 101 -8.23 1.57 -8.40
N VAL A 102 -7.47 1.83 -7.34
CA VAL A 102 -7.88 2.65 -6.21
C VAL A 102 -7.09 3.96 -6.23
N GLN A 103 -7.82 5.06 -6.26
CA GLN A 103 -7.25 6.39 -6.05
C GLN A 103 -7.42 6.77 -4.59
N LEU A 104 -6.29 6.90 -3.90
CA LEU A 104 -6.24 7.44 -2.56
C LEU A 104 -6.01 8.95 -2.65
N ASN A 105 -6.88 9.72 -2.03
CA ASN A 105 -6.72 11.16 -1.84
C ASN A 105 -6.48 11.44 -0.35
N LEU A 106 -5.45 12.19 -0.04
CA LEU A 106 -5.13 12.67 1.30
C LEU A 106 -4.92 14.19 1.25
N ASN A 107 -5.86 14.97 1.79
CA ASN A 107 -5.83 16.42 1.80
C ASN A 107 -5.54 17.03 0.42
N GLY A 108 -6.22 16.53 -0.64
CA GLY A 108 -6.05 16.98 -2.02
C GLY A 108 -4.92 16.29 -2.80
N PHE A 109 -4.01 15.57 -2.14
CA PHE A 109 -2.99 14.77 -2.82
C PHE A 109 -3.50 13.41 -3.25
N THR A 110 -3.22 13.02 -4.48
CA THR A 110 -3.65 11.74 -5.06
C THR A 110 -2.48 10.91 -5.54
N GLY A 111 -2.74 9.62 -5.73
CA GLY A 111 -1.79 8.72 -6.38
C GLY A 111 -0.46 8.61 -5.65
N GLN A 112 0.62 8.85 -6.37
CA GLN A 112 1.99 8.63 -5.89
C GLN A 112 2.51 9.66 -4.89
N HIS A 113 1.76 10.74 -4.65
CA HIS A 113 2.10 11.76 -3.65
C HIS A 113 1.89 11.30 -2.21
N VAL A 114 1.05 10.27 -2.02
CA VAL A 114 0.82 9.62 -0.74
C VAL A 114 1.45 8.23 -0.78
N LYS A 115 2.39 7.97 0.14
CA LYS A 115 3.10 6.70 0.19
C LYS A 115 2.46 5.75 1.21
N VAL A 116 2.39 4.47 0.85
CA VAL A 116 1.86 3.42 1.72
C VAL A 116 2.99 2.52 2.19
N PHE A 117 2.98 2.21 3.48
CA PHE A 117 3.95 1.34 4.14
C PHE A 117 3.24 0.20 4.87
N ILE A 118 3.91 -0.93 5.00
CA ILE A 118 3.54 -2.02 5.91
C ILE A 118 4.70 -2.21 6.88
N ASP A 119 4.43 -2.04 8.18
CA ASP A 119 5.45 -2.13 9.24
C ASP A 119 6.69 -1.27 8.92
N SER A 120 6.45 -0.05 8.42
CA SER A 120 7.49 0.92 7.99
C SER A 120 8.31 0.50 6.76
N MET A 121 7.91 -0.53 6.02
CA MET A 121 8.49 -0.91 4.73
C MET A 121 7.63 -0.38 3.58
N PRO A 122 8.18 0.35 2.60
CA PRO A 122 7.40 0.91 1.49
C PRO A 122 6.74 -0.18 0.64
N MET A 123 5.51 0.10 0.15
CA MET A 123 4.75 -0.80 -0.73
C MET A 123 4.95 -0.51 -2.22
N ASP A 124 5.68 0.51 -2.60
CA ASP A 124 5.75 1.06 -3.97
C ASP A 124 6.00 0.02 -5.08
N ASN A 125 6.76 -1.01 -4.80
CA ASN A 125 7.14 -2.05 -5.75
C ASN A 125 6.39 -3.38 -5.56
N SER A 126 5.33 -3.39 -4.75
CA SER A 126 4.42 -4.53 -4.67
C SER A 126 3.61 -4.63 -5.96
N ASN A 127 3.35 -5.85 -6.45
CA ASN A 127 2.50 -6.01 -7.62
C ASN A 127 1.03 -5.63 -7.30
N THR A 128 0.21 -5.46 -8.34
CA THR A 128 -1.19 -5.01 -8.22
C THR A 128 -2.05 -5.96 -7.38
N SER A 129 -1.68 -7.24 -7.29
CA SER A 129 -2.38 -8.22 -6.47
C SER A 129 -2.31 -7.95 -4.96
N PHE A 130 -1.37 -7.11 -4.52
CA PHE A 130 -1.20 -6.70 -3.12
C PHE A 130 -1.60 -5.21 -2.93
N GLY A 131 -2.73 -4.80 -3.53
CA GLY A 131 -3.31 -3.46 -3.38
C GLY A 131 -4.17 -3.32 -2.12
N LEU A 132 -4.40 -2.06 -1.69
CA LEU A 132 -5.18 -1.74 -0.48
C LEU A 132 -6.61 -2.29 -0.50
N ASN A 133 -7.25 -2.34 -1.66
CA ASN A 133 -8.61 -2.87 -1.83
C ASN A 133 -8.67 -4.40 -1.94
N ASN A 134 -7.52 -5.07 -1.99
CA ASN A 134 -7.42 -6.52 -1.98
C ASN A 134 -7.13 -7.07 -0.59
N ILE A 135 -6.51 -6.27 0.30
CA ILE A 135 -6.08 -6.71 1.63
C ILE A 135 -7.23 -6.53 2.63
N PRO A 136 -7.68 -7.60 3.32
CA PRO A 136 -8.73 -7.51 4.34
C PRO A 136 -8.32 -6.56 5.49
N ALA A 137 -9.26 -5.77 6.03
CA ALA A 137 -8.98 -4.86 7.15
C ALA A 137 -8.43 -5.59 8.39
N GLY A 138 -8.81 -6.85 8.59
CA GLY A 138 -8.30 -7.69 9.68
C GLY A 138 -6.80 -8.04 9.59
N PHE A 139 -6.15 -7.83 8.45
CA PHE A 139 -4.70 -7.98 8.28
C PHE A 139 -3.91 -6.99 9.15
N ALA A 140 -4.41 -5.77 9.27
CA ALA A 140 -3.81 -4.74 10.10
C ALA A 140 -4.32 -4.82 11.56
N SER A 141 -3.50 -4.43 12.51
CA SER A 141 -3.91 -4.12 13.89
C SER A 141 -4.19 -2.63 14.07
N GLN A 142 -3.53 -1.80 13.26
CA GLN A 142 -3.61 -0.35 13.31
C GLN A 142 -3.29 0.24 11.94
N LEU A 143 -3.97 1.32 11.58
CA LEU A 143 -3.62 2.20 10.47
C LEU A 143 -3.12 3.51 11.05
N GLN A 144 -1.95 3.96 10.62
CA GLN A 144 -1.36 5.24 11.01
C GLN A 144 -1.32 6.13 9.77
N VAL A 145 -1.94 7.29 9.87
CA VAL A 145 -2.00 8.29 8.79
C VAL A 145 -1.24 9.52 9.22
N TYR A 146 -0.17 9.84 8.53
CA TYR A 146 0.62 11.06 8.71
C TYR A 146 0.25 12.04 7.61
N LYS A 147 -0.43 13.13 7.99
CA LYS A 147 -0.95 14.15 7.07
C LYS A 147 0.10 15.25 6.88
N GLY A 148 0.72 15.30 5.71
CA GLY A 148 1.74 16.31 5.37
C GLY A 148 3.16 15.87 5.73
N VAL A 149 3.74 16.39 6.81
CA VAL A 149 5.13 16.10 7.20
C VAL A 149 5.31 14.64 7.62
N VAL A 150 6.33 13.99 7.03
CA VAL A 150 6.59 12.56 7.18
C VAL A 150 7.79 12.30 8.08
N PRO A 151 7.64 11.45 9.13
CA PRO A 151 8.76 11.03 9.97
C PRO A 151 9.92 10.44 9.17
N VAL A 152 11.15 10.80 9.52
CA VAL A 152 12.35 10.27 8.85
C VAL A 152 12.46 8.75 8.94
N THR A 153 11.86 8.13 9.95
CA THR A 153 11.86 6.68 10.17
C THR A 153 11.22 5.87 9.04
N PHE A 154 10.41 6.50 8.19
CA PHE A 154 9.86 5.85 7.00
C PHE A 154 10.83 5.89 5.81
N GLY A 155 11.83 6.79 5.82
CA GLY A 155 12.73 6.96 4.68
C GLY A 155 11.98 7.23 3.38
N GLY A 156 10.87 7.98 3.47
CA GLY A 156 9.96 8.18 2.36
C GLY A 156 10.19 9.51 1.64
N ASP A 157 9.85 9.51 0.37
CA ASP A 157 9.85 10.64 -0.55
C ASP A 157 8.41 11.16 -0.82
N ALA A 158 7.52 11.09 0.18
CA ALA A 158 6.14 11.56 0.08
C ALA A 158 6.03 13.07 0.30
N ILE A 159 5.22 13.76 -0.49
CA ILE A 159 4.89 15.18 -0.31
C ILE A 159 3.47 15.41 0.23
N GLY A 160 2.57 14.44 0.06
CA GLY A 160 1.19 14.52 0.56
C GLY A 160 0.99 13.92 1.94
N GLY A 161 1.78 12.91 2.27
CA GLY A 161 1.72 12.19 3.54
C GLY A 161 2.02 10.70 3.41
N VAL A 162 1.91 10.00 4.53
CA VAL A 162 2.21 8.56 4.63
C VAL A 162 1.09 7.83 5.34
N ILE A 163 0.75 6.65 4.83
CA ILE A 163 -0.11 5.68 5.50
C ILE A 163 0.75 4.48 5.87
N ASN A 164 0.82 4.15 7.16
CA ASN A 164 1.52 2.97 7.63
C ASN A 164 0.52 1.94 8.18
N ILE A 165 0.49 0.78 7.55
CA ILE A 165 -0.30 -0.37 7.94
C ILE A 165 0.54 -1.16 8.95
N VAL A 166 0.12 -1.17 10.21
CA VAL A 166 0.80 -1.91 11.27
C VAL A 166 0.16 -3.27 11.40
N THR A 167 0.92 -4.34 11.20
CA THR A 167 0.44 -5.71 11.36
C THR A 167 0.37 -6.11 12.85
N ASP A 168 -0.37 -7.17 13.18
CA ASP A 168 -0.47 -7.61 14.57
C ASP A 168 0.79 -8.37 14.99
N HIS A 169 1.65 -7.71 15.77
CA HIS A 169 2.88 -8.30 16.32
C HIS A 169 2.72 -8.81 17.74
N SER A 170 1.50 -8.91 18.27
CA SER A 170 1.29 -9.41 19.64
C SER A 170 1.60 -10.90 19.78
N PRO A 171 2.26 -11.30 20.88
CA PRO A 171 2.60 -12.69 21.15
C PRO A 171 1.39 -13.46 21.69
N ARG A 172 0.43 -13.78 20.83
CA ARG A 172 -0.77 -14.53 21.20
C ARG A 172 -1.04 -15.66 20.22
N THR A 173 -1.79 -16.67 20.67
CA THR A 173 -2.35 -17.70 19.80
C THR A 173 -3.75 -17.30 19.39
N TYR A 174 -4.03 -17.31 18.10
CA TYR A 174 -5.34 -16.97 17.54
C TYR A 174 -5.58 -17.65 16.19
N VAL A 175 -6.85 -17.77 15.86
CA VAL A 175 -7.37 -18.17 14.56
C VAL A 175 -8.50 -17.21 14.22
N ASP A 176 -8.34 -16.49 13.13
CA ASP A 176 -9.38 -15.64 12.55
C ASP A 176 -9.65 -16.14 11.14
N ALA A 177 -10.91 -16.39 10.78
CA ALA A 177 -11.30 -16.77 9.44
C ALA A 177 -12.61 -16.08 9.07
N SER A 178 -12.70 -15.64 7.81
CA SER A 178 -13.94 -15.08 7.28
C SER A 178 -14.16 -15.45 5.83
N TYR A 179 -15.43 -15.51 5.47
CA TYR A 179 -15.89 -15.66 4.10
C TYR A 179 -17.06 -14.73 3.87
N SER A 180 -17.09 -14.07 2.71
CA SER A 180 -18.22 -13.28 2.27
C SER A 180 -18.55 -13.56 0.82
N TYR A 181 -19.86 -13.50 0.51
CA TYR A 181 -20.41 -13.61 -0.83
C TYR A 181 -21.25 -12.37 -1.15
N GLY A 182 -21.13 -11.84 -2.35
CA GLY A 182 -21.80 -10.61 -2.75
C GLY A 182 -22.21 -10.57 -4.23
N SER A 183 -22.71 -9.42 -4.67
CA SER A 183 -23.12 -9.18 -6.04
C SER A 183 -22.01 -9.49 -7.05
N PHE A 184 -22.39 -9.84 -8.27
CA PHE A 184 -21.47 -10.16 -9.38
C PHE A 184 -20.60 -11.39 -9.08
N ASN A 185 -21.18 -12.38 -8.37
CA ASN A 185 -20.47 -13.60 -7.96
C ASN A 185 -19.18 -13.29 -7.21
N THR A 186 -19.23 -12.28 -6.32
CA THR A 186 -18.05 -11.87 -5.57
C THR A 186 -17.84 -12.75 -4.34
N HIS A 187 -16.65 -13.33 -4.23
CA HIS A 187 -16.22 -14.15 -3.11
C HIS A 187 -14.97 -13.50 -2.47
N ARG A 188 -15.02 -13.30 -1.17
CA ARG A 188 -13.83 -12.88 -0.39
C ARG A 188 -13.65 -13.86 0.76
N SER A 189 -12.48 -14.45 0.88
CA SER A 189 -12.11 -15.32 1.98
C SER A 189 -10.77 -14.91 2.55
N ASN A 190 -10.66 -14.99 3.87
CA ASN A 190 -9.38 -14.80 4.55
C ASN A 190 -9.23 -15.74 5.73
N ILE A 191 -7.98 -16.06 6.06
CA ILE A 191 -7.60 -16.79 7.25
C ILE A 191 -6.32 -16.17 7.83
N ALA A 192 -6.31 -15.94 9.14
CA ALA A 192 -5.15 -15.47 9.88
C ALA A 192 -4.91 -16.36 11.10
N LEU A 193 -3.71 -16.90 11.21
CA LEU A 193 -3.28 -17.77 12.29
C LEU A 193 -2.08 -17.15 12.98
N GLY A 194 -2.05 -17.21 14.31
CA GLY A 194 -0.89 -16.81 15.09
C GLY A 194 -0.63 -17.83 16.20
N TRP A 195 0.63 -18.15 16.39
CA TRP A 195 1.08 -18.97 17.51
C TRP A 195 2.41 -18.44 18.05
N THR A 196 2.51 -18.42 19.38
CA THR A 196 3.74 -18.03 20.06
C THR A 196 4.05 -19.02 21.18
N GLY A 197 5.15 -19.73 21.04
CA GLY A 197 5.64 -20.68 22.03
C GLY A 197 6.26 -20.01 23.25
N LYS A 198 6.29 -20.72 24.39
CA LYS A 198 6.82 -20.24 25.69
C LYS A 198 8.28 -19.74 25.59
N ARG A 199 9.07 -20.25 24.67
CA ARG A 199 10.48 -19.84 24.44
C ARG A 199 10.62 -18.68 23.46
N GLY A 200 9.50 -18.00 23.08
CA GLY A 200 9.51 -16.87 22.17
C GLY A 200 9.65 -17.23 20.69
N PHE A 201 9.48 -18.49 20.31
CA PHE A 201 9.32 -18.85 18.89
C PHE A 201 7.93 -18.46 18.43
N LEU A 202 7.84 -17.77 17.30
CA LEU A 202 6.63 -17.19 16.75
C LEU A 202 6.40 -17.72 15.34
N VAL A 203 5.14 -18.07 15.04
CA VAL A 203 4.66 -18.37 13.69
C VAL A 203 3.39 -17.60 13.44
N ARG A 204 3.29 -16.93 12.28
CA ARG A 204 2.10 -16.28 11.78
C ARG A 204 1.86 -16.68 10.35
N PHE A 205 0.62 -16.95 10.05
CA PHE A 205 0.16 -17.27 8.72
C PHE A 205 -1.04 -16.39 8.40
N ASN A 206 -1.04 -15.73 7.24
CA ASN A 206 -2.18 -15.00 6.71
C ASN A 206 -2.37 -15.42 5.26
N ALA A 207 -3.60 -15.68 4.86
CA ALA A 207 -3.96 -15.90 3.47
C ALA A 207 -5.31 -15.24 3.18
N TYR A 208 -5.43 -14.68 1.99
CA TYR A 208 -6.71 -14.17 1.50
C TYR A 208 -6.88 -14.43 0.01
N GLN A 209 -8.12 -14.42 -0.42
CA GLN A 209 -8.53 -14.59 -1.82
C GLN A 209 -9.72 -13.67 -2.09
N ASN A 210 -9.70 -13.00 -3.24
CA ASN A 210 -10.82 -12.25 -3.78
C ASN A 210 -11.12 -12.73 -5.20
N TYR A 211 -12.39 -12.94 -5.49
CA TYR A 211 -12.88 -13.31 -6.81
C TYR A 211 -14.14 -12.52 -7.12
N SER A 212 -14.29 -12.07 -8.37
CA SER A 212 -15.54 -11.51 -8.89
C SER A 212 -15.63 -11.70 -10.40
N ASP A 213 -16.84 -11.94 -10.92
CA ASP A 213 -17.10 -11.90 -12.35
C ASP A 213 -17.16 -10.46 -12.88
N ASN A 214 -17.39 -9.47 -12.01
CA ASN A 214 -17.46 -8.03 -12.33
C ASN A 214 -18.43 -7.71 -13.49
N ASP A 215 -19.49 -8.48 -13.67
CA ASP A 215 -20.41 -8.42 -14.80
C ASP A 215 -21.52 -7.35 -14.63
N TYR A 216 -21.21 -6.26 -13.91
CA TYR A 216 -22.13 -5.14 -13.71
C TYR A 216 -22.37 -4.32 -14.99
N LYS A 217 -23.44 -3.50 -14.99
CA LYS A 217 -23.77 -2.63 -16.12
C LYS A 217 -23.02 -1.30 -16.04
N VAL A 218 -22.57 -0.83 -17.21
CA VAL A 218 -21.93 0.48 -17.39
C VAL A 218 -22.68 1.26 -18.48
N LYS A 219 -22.65 2.59 -18.36
CA LYS A 219 -23.19 3.49 -19.37
C LYS A 219 -22.04 4.08 -20.16
N THR A 220 -21.99 3.85 -21.47
CA THR A 220 -20.89 4.26 -22.34
C THR A 220 -21.30 4.32 -23.79
N GLN A 221 -20.51 5.00 -24.61
CA GLN A 221 -20.56 4.89 -26.06
C GLN A 221 -20.08 3.50 -26.49
N TRP A 222 -20.54 3.01 -27.65
CA TRP A 222 -20.13 1.72 -28.20
C TRP A 222 -19.69 1.84 -29.66
N THR A 223 -18.93 0.86 -30.11
CA THR A 223 -18.52 0.76 -31.52
C THR A 223 -19.63 0.11 -32.33
N ASP A 224 -20.11 0.80 -33.37
CA ASP A 224 -20.93 0.21 -34.43
C ASP A 224 -20.01 -0.58 -35.36
N LEU A 225 -20.15 -1.90 -35.35
CA LEU A 225 -19.30 -2.82 -36.11
C LEU A 225 -19.58 -2.81 -37.62
N THR A 226 -20.71 -2.24 -38.07
CA THR A 226 -21.04 -2.17 -39.51
C THR A 226 -20.26 -1.14 -40.24
N ASN A 227 -19.95 -0.02 -39.61
CA ASN A 227 -19.21 1.11 -40.18
C ASN A 227 -17.92 1.45 -39.40
N SER A 228 -17.61 0.70 -38.33
CA SER A 228 -16.44 0.90 -37.46
C SER A 228 -16.38 2.28 -36.82
N THR A 229 -17.53 2.92 -36.59
CA THR A 229 -17.62 4.22 -35.91
C THR A 229 -18.05 4.08 -34.46
N ILE A 230 -17.68 5.08 -33.65
CA ILE A 230 -18.15 5.16 -32.26
C ILE A 230 -19.48 5.89 -32.27
N SER A 231 -20.49 5.31 -31.58
CA SER A 231 -21.81 5.93 -31.40
C SER A 231 -21.69 7.30 -30.73
N ASN A 232 -22.48 8.27 -31.16
CA ASN A 232 -22.63 9.56 -30.47
C ASN A 232 -23.51 9.46 -29.22
N GLU A 233 -24.29 8.37 -29.12
CA GLU A 233 -25.18 8.11 -27.98
C GLU A 233 -24.52 7.16 -26.98
N GLU A 234 -24.99 7.20 -25.74
CA GLU A 234 -24.58 6.27 -24.68
C GLU A 234 -25.67 5.22 -24.43
N GLY A 235 -25.27 3.96 -24.32
CA GLY A 235 -26.12 2.83 -23.95
C GLY A 235 -25.71 2.18 -22.64
N TRP A 236 -26.59 1.38 -22.05
CA TRP A 236 -26.29 0.55 -20.90
C TRP A 236 -25.88 -0.85 -21.36
N PHE A 237 -24.64 -1.25 -21.04
CA PHE A 237 -24.06 -2.53 -21.41
C PHE A 237 -23.58 -3.30 -20.19
N ARG A 238 -23.72 -4.63 -20.22
CA ARG A 238 -23.14 -5.52 -19.22
C ARG A 238 -21.68 -5.81 -19.56
N ARG A 239 -20.79 -5.74 -18.57
CA ARG A 239 -19.41 -6.20 -18.74
C ARG A 239 -19.39 -7.71 -18.98
N PHE A 240 -18.54 -8.21 -19.87
CA PHE A 240 -18.51 -9.62 -20.28
C PHE A 240 -17.10 -10.22 -20.25
N HIS A 241 -16.06 -9.39 -20.05
CA HIS A 241 -14.66 -9.79 -19.99
C HIS A 241 -13.92 -9.00 -18.93
N ASP A 242 -14.38 -9.08 -17.66
CA ASP A 242 -13.84 -8.29 -16.54
C ASP A 242 -13.64 -9.13 -15.26
N ARG A 243 -13.57 -10.45 -15.39
CA ARG A 243 -13.35 -11.36 -14.27
C ARG A 243 -12.02 -11.06 -13.62
N TYR A 244 -12.04 -11.03 -12.28
CA TYR A 244 -10.87 -10.80 -11.45
C TYR A 244 -10.73 -11.92 -10.41
N HIS A 245 -9.50 -12.37 -10.22
CA HIS A 245 -9.15 -13.30 -9.16
C HIS A 245 -7.75 -12.94 -8.63
N ASN A 246 -7.63 -12.76 -7.32
CA ASN A 246 -6.34 -12.62 -6.69
C ASN A 246 -6.25 -13.40 -5.38
N GLU A 247 -5.05 -13.76 -5.02
CA GLU A 247 -4.73 -14.45 -3.78
C GLU A 247 -3.38 -14.02 -3.24
N ALA A 248 -3.24 -14.03 -1.92
CA ALA A 248 -1.97 -13.83 -1.26
C ALA A 248 -1.83 -14.79 -0.06
N VAL A 249 -0.62 -15.30 0.10
CA VAL A 249 -0.22 -16.14 1.24
C VAL A 249 1.01 -15.53 1.87
N MET A 250 0.97 -15.33 3.19
CA MET A 250 2.07 -14.76 3.96
C MET A 250 2.38 -15.65 5.15
N LEU A 251 3.63 -16.04 5.25
CA LEU A 251 4.18 -16.77 6.39
C LEU A 251 5.25 -15.90 7.05
N GLN A 252 5.19 -15.78 8.36
CA GLN A 252 6.22 -15.13 9.16
C GLN A 252 6.59 -16.03 10.33
N THR A 253 7.88 -16.24 10.53
CA THR A 253 8.40 -17.07 11.63
C THR A 253 9.66 -16.44 12.21
N GLY A 254 9.94 -16.73 13.49
CA GLY A 254 11.16 -16.24 14.10
C GLY A 254 11.15 -16.28 15.62
N LEU A 255 12.01 -15.47 16.20
CA LEU A 255 12.26 -15.41 17.64
C LEU A 255 11.98 -14.00 18.17
N ILE A 256 11.31 -13.95 19.33
CA ILE A 256 11.06 -12.71 20.06
C ILE A 256 11.59 -12.79 21.49
N ASN A 257 11.86 -11.62 22.08
CA ASN A 257 12.25 -11.47 23.49
C ASN A 257 13.53 -12.26 23.85
N LYS A 258 14.54 -12.24 22.96
CA LYS A 258 15.87 -12.79 23.23
C LYS A 258 16.82 -11.70 23.72
N SER A 259 17.86 -12.09 24.48
CA SER A 259 18.88 -11.15 24.96
C SER A 259 19.62 -10.44 23.83
N TRP A 260 19.84 -11.10 22.70
CA TRP A 260 20.53 -10.60 21.50
C TRP A 260 19.57 -10.00 20.45
N ALA A 261 18.26 -10.24 20.53
CA ALA A 261 17.25 -9.68 19.64
C ALA A 261 15.89 -9.53 20.33
N ASN A 262 15.28 -8.37 20.27
CA ASN A 262 13.89 -8.20 20.68
C ASN A 262 12.94 -8.85 19.68
N LYS A 263 13.29 -8.77 18.39
CA LYS A 263 12.65 -9.53 17.30
C LYS A 263 13.69 -9.91 16.27
N LEU A 264 13.64 -11.14 15.80
CA LEU A 264 14.26 -11.63 14.58
C LEU A 264 13.21 -12.44 13.84
N LEU A 265 12.64 -11.89 12.75
CA LEU A 265 11.55 -12.49 12.02
C LEU A 265 11.93 -12.66 10.55
N PHE A 266 11.65 -13.83 10.01
CA PHE A 266 11.73 -14.14 8.59
C PHE A 266 10.31 -14.21 8.04
N GLY A 267 10.06 -13.55 6.93
CA GLY A 267 8.79 -13.54 6.23
C GLY A 267 8.92 -14.07 4.82
N LEU A 268 7.86 -14.68 4.32
CA LEU A 268 7.70 -15.05 2.92
C LEU A 268 6.28 -14.68 2.49
N ARG A 269 6.15 -13.88 1.43
CA ARG A 269 4.88 -13.54 0.81
C ARG A 269 4.85 -14.08 -0.62
N TYR A 270 3.79 -14.80 -0.95
CA TYR A 270 3.41 -15.18 -2.31
C TYR A 270 2.14 -14.44 -2.70
N THR A 271 2.06 -13.96 -3.93
CA THR A 271 0.88 -13.29 -4.48
C THR A 271 0.62 -13.79 -5.89
N HIS A 272 -0.66 -13.90 -6.26
CA HIS A 272 -1.08 -14.25 -7.61
C HIS A 272 -2.30 -13.42 -8.00
N GLU A 273 -2.39 -13.03 -9.28
CA GLU A 273 -3.52 -12.30 -9.86
C GLU A 273 -3.80 -12.80 -11.28
N TYR A 274 -5.07 -12.95 -11.57
CA TYR A 274 -5.62 -13.12 -12.90
C TYR A 274 -6.68 -12.04 -13.13
N ALA A 275 -6.52 -11.25 -14.18
CA ALA A 275 -7.46 -10.20 -14.55
C ALA A 275 -7.79 -10.27 -16.04
N GLN A 276 -9.06 -10.33 -16.37
CA GLN A 276 -9.56 -10.01 -17.70
C GLN A 276 -9.60 -8.49 -17.83
N VAL A 277 -9.22 -7.97 -18.99
CA VAL A 277 -9.15 -6.52 -19.23
C VAL A 277 -10.26 -6.17 -20.22
N GLN A 278 -11.38 -5.64 -19.70
CA GLN A 278 -12.57 -5.35 -20.49
C GLN A 278 -12.41 -4.13 -21.41
N ASN A 279 -11.69 -3.11 -20.97
CA ASN A 279 -11.56 -1.85 -21.73
C ASN A 279 -10.17 -1.22 -21.58
N ALA A 280 -9.83 -0.35 -22.52
CA ALA A 280 -8.67 0.53 -22.47
C ALA A 280 -8.88 1.69 -21.46
N ASN A 281 -7.92 2.65 -21.38
CA ASN A 281 -8.08 3.89 -20.63
C ASN A 281 -9.37 4.66 -21.03
N LEU A 282 -9.77 4.57 -22.29
CA LEU A 282 -11.05 5.10 -22.77
C LEU A 282 -12.10 4.00 -22.72
N MET A 283 -13.16 4.17 -21.93
CA MET A 283 -14.23 3.19 -21.72
C MET A 283 -14.86 2.70 -23.04
N LYS A 284 -14.96 3.55 -24.05
CA LYS A 284 -15.53 3.22 -25.36
C LYS A 284 -14.73 2.19 -26.17
N ILE A 285 -13.46 1.94 -25.81
CA ILE A 285 -12.60 0.92 -26.44
C ILE A 285 -12.68 -0.34 -25.61
N VAL A 286 -13.29 -1.39 -26.14
CA VAL A 286 -13.59 -2.63 -25.40
C VAL A 286 -12.83 -3.82 -25.98
N PHE A 287 -12.47 -4.75 -25.09
CA PHE A 287 -11.75 -5.98 -25.40
C PHE A 287 -12.54 -7.20 -24.93
N GLY A 288 -12.35 -8.34 -25.59
CA GLY A 288 -12.99 -9.60 -25.27
C GLY A 288 -12.02 -10.75 -25.03
N GLY A 289 -10.70 -10.53 -25.20
CA GLY A 289 -9.70 -11.56 -25.01
C GLY A 289 -8.42 -11.12 -24.30
N LYS A 290 -8.28 -9.83 -23.98
CA LYS A 290 -7.10 -9.30 -23.32
C LYS A 290 -7.02 -9.73 -21.85
N LEU A 291 -5.84 -10.18 -21.42
CA LEU A 291 -5.60 -10.75 -20.10
C LEU A 291 -4.34 -10.15 -19.45
N ARG A 292 -4.36 -10.00 -18.13
CA ARG A 292 -3.19 -9.76 -17.31
C ARG A 292 -3.06 -10.84 -16.24
N LYS A 293 -1.83 -11.36 -16.08
CA LYS A 293 -1.50 -12.32 -15.03
C LYS A 293 -0.29 -11.80 -14.28
N ASN A 294 -0.38 -11.81 -12.97
CA ASN A 294 0.74 -11.42 -12.10
C ASN A 294 1.01 -12.52 -11.08
N TRP A 295 2.26 -12.71 -10.75
CA TRP A 295 2.62 -13.44 -9.54
C TRP A 295 3.88 -12.81 -8.93
N GLY A 296 4.07 -13.02 -7.63
CA GLY A 296 5.21 -12.47 -6.92
C GLY A 296 5.61 -13.33 -5.73
N LEU A 297 6.91 -13.29 -5.42
CA LEU A 297 7.50 -13.91 -4.25
C LEU A 297 8.38 -12.89 -3.53
N SER A 298 8.14 -12.71 -2.22
CA SER A 298 8.81 -11.67 -1.44
C SER A 298 9.30 -12.22 -0.11
N PRO A 299 10.53 -12.77 -0.03
CA PRO A 299 11.20 -13.01 1.24
C PRO A 299 11.54 -11.70 1.96
N SER A 300 11.45 -11.70 3.29
CA SER A 300 11.74 -10.56 4.14
C SER A 300 12.42 -10.94 5.44
N LEU A 301 13.15 -9.98 6.02
CA LEU A 301 13.85 -10.10 7.30
C LEU A 301 13.55 -8.85 8.14
N LEU A 302 13.25 -9.03 9.42
CA LEU A 302 13.14 -7.97 10.42
C LEU A 302 14.02 -8.33 11.61
N TYR A 303 14.91 -7.42 11.98
CA TYR A 303 15.70 -7.48 13.21
C TYR A 303 15.47 -6.22 14.03
N GLU A 304 15.09 -6.38 15.28
CA GLU A 304 14.96 -5.28 16.23
C GLU A 304 15.78 -5.58 17.50
N LYS A 305 16.55 -4.59 17.95
CA LYS A 305 17.27 -4.65 19.20
C LYS A 305 17.16 -3.33 19.96
N ARG A 306 16.60 -3.40 21.16
CA ARG A 306 16.57 -2.27 22.10
C ARG A 306 17.79 -2.32 23.00
N ASN A 307 18.29 -1.13 23.36
CA ASN A 307 19.50 -1.00 24.20
C ASN A 307 20.69 -1.79 23.61
N LEU A 308 21.00 -1.59 22.33
CA LEU A 308 21.95 -2.38 21.55
C LEU A 308 23.33 -2.49 22.23
N PHE A 309 24.00 -1.38 22.52
CA PHE A 309 25.29 -1.33 23.23
C PHE A 309 25.18 -0.51 24.52
N THR A 310 24.23 0.43 24.55
CA THR A 310 23.98 1.31 25.69
C THR A 310 22.48 1.53 25.87
N ARG A 311 22.08 1.93 27.08
CA ARG A 311 20.68 2.22 27.38
C ARG A 311 20.16 3.36 26.52
N GLY A 312 19.02 3.15 25.87
CA GLY A 312 18.40 4.15 25.01
C GLY A 312 18.77 4.04 23.53
N LEU A 313 19.80 3.27 23.14
CA LEU A 313 20.17 3.04 21.75
C LEU A 313 19.37 1.86 21.17
N ASN A 314 18.49 2.11 20.19
CA ASN A 314 17.63 1.10 19.59
C ASN A 314 17.94 1.00 18.09
N LEU A 315 18.03 -0.22 17.59
CA LEU A 315 18.25 -0.54 16.18
C LEU A 315 17.05 -1.33 15.63
N SER A 316 16.59 -0.94 14.46
CA SER A 316 15.65 -1.73 13.64
C SER A 316 16.21 -1.86 12.23
N LEU A 317 16.35 -3.07 11.74
CA LEU A 317 16.77 -3.40 10.38
C LEU A 317 15.66 -4.21 9.72
N SER A 318 15.22 -3.77 8.56
CA SER A 318 14.23 -4.46 7.74
C SER A 318 14.77 -4.62 6.32
N ALA A 319 14.60 -5.79 5.73
CA ALA A 319 14.96 -6.04 4.33
C ALA A 319 13.89 -6.88 3.65
N ARG A 320 13.60 -6.61 2.38
CA ARG A 320 12.69 -7.37 1.54
C ARG A 320 13.23 -7.43 0.11
N TYR A 321 13.15 -8.61 -0.48
CA TYR A 321 13.42 -8.80 -1.89
C TYR A 321 12.14 -9.19 -2.59
N ASP A 322 11.65 -8.36 -3.51
CA ASP A 322 10.45 -8.62 -4.30
C ASP A 322 10.86 -9.14 -5.67
N TYR A 323 10.44 -10.34 -6.00
CA TYR A 323 10.50 -10.92 -7.35
C TYR A 323 9.07 -10.98 -7.89
N THR A 324 8.81 -10.25 -8.98
CA THR A 324 7.47 -10.12 -9.56
C THR A 324 7.50 -10.43 -11.04
N VAL A 325 6.48 -11.14 -11.53
CA VAL A 325 6.31 -11.42 -12.96
C VAL A 325 4.91 -10.97 -13.37
N THR A 326 4.84 -10.14 -14.39
CA THR A 326 3.59 -9.66 -15.00
C THR A 326 3.56 -10.09 -16.47
N ASN A 327 2.51 -10.80 -16.88
CA ASN A 327 2.26 -11.15 -18.26
C ASN A 327 1.07 -10.35 -18.80
N ASN A 328 1.31 -9.57 -19.85
CA ASN A 328 0.28 -8.90 -20.64
C ASN A 328 0.03 -9.69 -21.92
N ILE A 329 -1.20 -10.18 -22.09
CA ILE A 329 -1.60 -11.08 -23.18
C ILE A 329 -2.68 -10.40 -24.01
N ASP A 330 -2.35 -10.10 -25.26
CA ASP A 330 -3.26 -9.54 -26.27
C ASP A 330 -2.95 -10.16 -27.64
N THR A 331 -3.65 -11.22 -28.00
CA THR A 331 -3.34 -12.04 -29.21
C THR A 331 -4.53 -12.23 -30.14
N LEU A 332 -5.74 -11.80 -29.76
CA LEU A 332 -6.92 -11.98 -30.60
C LEU A 332 -6.97 -10.95 -31.73
N SER A 333 -7.21 -11.41 -32.96
CA SER A 333 -7.42 -10.54 -34.13
C SER A 333 -8.89 -10.17 -34.28
N ARG A 334 -9.44 -9.43 -33.29
CA ARG A 334 -10.87 -9.07 -33.23
C ARG A 334 -11.06 -7.63 -32.77
N THR A 335 -12.10 -6.99 -33.29
CA THR A 335 -12.61 -5.72 -32.76
C THR A 335 -13.96 -5.99 -32.14
N TYR A 336 -14.08 -5.75 -30.83
CA TYR A 336 -15.31 -5.96 -30.06
C TYR A 336 -16.13 -4.68 -29.95
N SER A 337 -17.44 -4.86 -29.83
CA SER A 337 -18.37 -3.83 -29.37
C SER A 337 -18.81 -4.12 -27.93
N TRP A 338 -19.32 -3.13 -27.21
CA TRP A 338 -19.93 -3.31 -25.90
C TRP A 338 -21.17 -4.24 -25.92
N THR A 339 -21.73 -4.51 -27.09
CA THR A 339 -22.78 -5.53 -27.28
C THR A 339 -22.27 -6.97 -27.11
N GLY A 340 -20.96 -7.18 -26.98
CA GLY A 340 -20.32 -8.50 -26.96
C GLY A 340 -20.07 -9.08 -28.37
N GLN A 341 -20.56 -8.43 -29.41
CA GLN A 341 -20.30 -8.80 -30.81
C GLN A 341 -18.91 -8.37 -31.23
N TRP A 342 -18.36 -9.01 -32.24
CA TRP A 342 -17.05 -8.70 -32.79
C TRP A 342 -16.97 -8.93 -34.30
N ILE A 343 -16.01 -8.27 -34.93
CA ILE A 343 -15.60 -8.48 -36.33
C ILE A 343 -14.11 -8.85 -36.40
N PRO A 344 -13.68 -9.59 -37.45
CA PRO A 344 -12.26 -9.87 -37.66
C PRO A 344 -11.46 -8.57 -37.86
N LYS A 345 -10.24 -8.57 -37.33
CA LYS A 345 -9.25 -7.49 -37.50
C LYS A 345 -8.04 -8.04 -38.25
N ALA A 346 -7.50 -7.28 -39.20
CA ALA A 346 -6.36 -7.71 -40.01
C ALA A 346 -5.07 -7.85 -39.18
N SER A 347 -4.88 -6.97 -38.17
CA SER A 347 -3.74 -7.05 -37.27
C SER A 347 -4.02 -7.98 -36.11
N GLN A 348 -2.99 -8.68 -35.64
CA GLN A 348 -3.05 -9.43 -34.39
C GLN A 348 -3.11 -8.48 -33.19
N GLY A 349 -3.78 -8.89 -32.13
CA GLY A 349 -4.02 -8.09 -30.92
C GLY A 349 -5.25 -7.19 -31.04
N GLU A 350 -6.08 -7.12 -29.99
CA GLU A 350 -7.26 -6.24 -29.93
C GLU A 350 -6.84 -4.78 -29.77
N GLY A 351 -5.88 -4.48 -28.88
CA GLY A 351 -5.20 -3.19 -28.80
C GLY A 351 -3.89 -3.24 -29.57
N ALA A 352 -2.86 -3.80 -28.96
CA ALA A 352 -1.55 -4.06 -29.56
C ALA A 352 -1.15 -5.50 -29.24
N THR A 353 -0.65 -6.23 -30.24
CA THR A 353 -0.19 -7.61 -30.04
C THR A 353 0.82 -7.66 -28.90
N SER A 354 0.57 -8.53 -27.91
CA SER A 354 1.46 -8.70 -26.77
C SER A 354 1.43 -10.16 -26.25
N LEU A 355 2.58 -10.71 -26.02
CA LEU A 355 2.88 -11.85 -25.15
C LEU A 355 4.03 -11.45 -24.23
N ALA A 356 3.98 -10.21 -23.75
CA ALA A 356 5.03 -9.61 -22.95
C ALA A 356 5.05 -10.17 -21.54
N GLU A 357 6.25 -10.48 -21.06
CA GLU A 357 6.56 -10.81 -19.68
C GLU A 357 7.49 -9.76 -19.09
N PHE A 358 7.09 -9.16 -18.00
CA PHE A 358 7.87 -8.19 -17.23
C PHE A 358 8.32 -8.84 -15.93
N THR A 359 9.61 -9.04 -15.78
CA THR A 359 10.22 -9.53 -14.54
C THR A 359 10.80 -8.37 -13.76
N GLY A 360 10.20 -8.05 -12.61
CA GLY A 360 10.67 -7.04 -11.65
C GLY A 360 11.46 -7.69 -10.52
N LYS A 361 12.60 -7.09 -10.16
CA LYS A 361 13.44 -7.49 -9.02
C LYS A 361 13.72 -6.25 -8.18
N THR A 362 13.28 -6.23 -6.92
CA THR A 362 13.49 -5.08 -6.04
C THR A 362 14.07 -5.52 -4.71
N LEU A 363 15.22 -4.99 -4.36
CA LEU A 363 15.74 -5.06 -2.99
C LEU A 363 15.37 -3.77 -2.26
N THR A 364 14.66 -3.89 -1.15
CA THR A 364 14.38 -2.77 -0.24
C THR A 364 15.00 -3.08 1.11
N ALA A 365 15.80 -2.17 1.64
CA ALA A 365 16.38 -2.26 2.97
C ALA A 365 16.16 -0.95 3.73
N VAL A 366 15.73 -1.05 4.99
CA VAL A 366 15.50 0.10 5.87
C VAL A 366 16.23 -0.13 7.19
N ALA A 367 17.08 0.81 7.58
CA ALA A 367 17.76 0.81 8.85
C ALA A 367 17.35 2.05 9.67
N ASN A 368 16.90 1.83 10.90
CA ASN A 368 16.58 2.90 11.84
C ASN A 368 17.42 2.74 13.11
N LEU A 369 18.20 3.76 13.43
CA LEU A 369 18.94 3.86 14.67
C LEU A 369 18.41 5.04 15.47
N THR A 370 17.81 4.76 16.64
CA THR A 370 17.25 5.79 17.52
C THR A 370 18.01 5.80 18.83
N TYR A 371 18.50 6.96 19.24
CA TYR A 371 19.18 7.16 20.51
C TYR A 371 18.41 8.12 21.40
N ARG A 372 18.01 7.63 22.59
CA ARG A 372 17.31 8.39 23.62
C ARG A 372 18.28 8.79 24.72
N ILE A 373 18.44 10.08 24.94
CA ILE A 373 19.24 10.66 26.02
C ILE A 373 18.29 11.23 27.09
N GLY A 374 18.27 10.59 28.24
CA GLY A 374 17.23 10.86 29.25
C GLY A 374 15.84 10.57 28.71
N ASP A 375 14.84 11.35 29.13
CA ASP A 375 13.45 11.21 28.69
C ASP A 375 12.99 12.32 27.73
N LYS A 376 13.89 13.27 27.42
CA LYS A 376 13.54 14.49 26.70
C LYS A 376 14.15 14.58 25.29
N HIS A 377 15.28 13.92 25.03
CA HIS A 377 16.04 14.07 23.80
C HIS A 377 16.10 12.76 23.01
N PHE A 378 15.69 12.80 21.73
CA PHE A 378 15.68 11.64 20.85
C PHE A 378 16.35 12.01 19.51
N PHE A 379 17.36 11.26 19.14
CA PHE A 379 18.02 11.35 17.85
C PHE A 379 17.67 10.13 17.02
N THR A 380 17.30 10.31 15.76
CA THR A 380 17.02 9.19 14.85
C THR A 380 17.79 9.37 13.57
N LEU A 381 18.54 8.34 13.19
CA LEU A 381 19.15 8.17 11.88
C LEU A 381 18.40 7.09 11.15
N ASN A 382 17.96 7.38 9.94
CA ASN A 382 17.34 6.44 9.02
C ASN A 382 18.17 6.33 7.75
N GLU A 383 18.25 5.12 7.21
CA GLU A 383 18.73 4.85 5.86
C GLU A 383 17.74 3.94 5.16
N THR A 384 17.31 4.33 3.97
CA THR A 384 16.43 3.54 3.11
C THR A 384 17.09 3.36 1.75
N TYR A 385 17.36 2.11 1.40
CA TYR A 385 17.93 1.70 0.13
C TYR A 385 16.89 0.94 -0.67
N ILE A 386 16.64 1.35 -1.92
CA ILE A 386 15.78 0.66 -2.87
C ILE A 386 16.56 0.46 -4.16
N ASN A 387 16.61 -0.77 -4.65
CA ASN A 387 17.27 -1.12 -5.90
C ASN A 387 16.30 -1.95 -6.76
N PHE A 388 15.74 -1.30 -7.77
CA PHE A 388 14.77 -1.87 -8.69
C PHE A 388 15.40 -2.15 -10.06
N HIS A 389 15.13 -3.35 -10.57
CA HIS A 389 15.48 -3.78 -11.93
C HIS A 389 14.25 -4.38 -12.61
N ARG A 390 14.01 -4.02 -13.87
CA ARG A 390 12.99 -4.66 -14.71
C ARG A 390 13.60 -5.19 -15.99
N HIS A 391 13.32 -6.46 -16.28
CA HIS A 391 13.59 -7.12 -17.54
C HIS A 391 12.29 -7.40 -18.26
N THR A 392 12.30 -7.29 -19.60
CA THR A 392 11.10 -7.52 -20.40
C THR A 392 11.45 -8.50 -21.52
N THR A 393 10.58 -9.48 -21.74
CA THR A 393 10.59 -10.35 -22.92
C THR A 393 9.23 -10.29 -23.60
N ASP A 394 9.19 -10.42 -24.93
CA ASP A 394 7.94 -10.52 -25.68
C ASP A 394 8.07 -11.64 -26.73
N ASN A 395 7.19 -12.63 -26.61
CA ASN A 395 7.15 -13.79 -27.50
C ASN A 395 6.03 -13.71 -28.55
N SER A 396 5.47 -12.51 -28.78
CA SER A 396 4.46 -12.31 -29.83
C SER A 396 5.02 -12.54 -31.24
N ALA A 397 4.15 -12.91 -32.16
CA ALA A 397 4.52 -13.13 -33.57
C ALA A 397 5.09 -11.86 -34.23
N ASN A 398 4.75 -10.67 -33.74
CA ASN A 398 5.19 -9.38 -34.24
C ASN A 398 6.43 -8.83 -33.49
N ARG A 399 7.26 -9.69 -32.94
CA ARG A 399 8.47 -9.30 -32.20
C ARG A 399 9.36 -8.30 -32.96
N ALA A 400 9.40 -8.36 -34.28
CA ALA A 400 10.13 -7.41 -35.12
C ALA A 400 9.58 -5.97 -35.07
N MET A 401 8.30 -5.79 -34.66
CA MET A 401 7.66 -4.49 -34.50
C MET A 401 7.71 -3.98 -33.06
N THR A 402 8.16 -4.81 -32.10
CA THR A 402 8.32 -4.39 -30.71
C THR A 402 9.45 -3.37 -30.64
N SER A 403 9.17 -2.21 -30.08
CA SER A 403 10.16 -1.13 -29.93
C SER A 403 11.44 -1.64 -29.26
N ALA A 404 12.61 -1.29 -29.79
CA ALA A 404 13.90 -1.58 -29.17
C ALA A 404 13.95 -1.17 -27.69
N ALA A 405 13.23 -0.13 -27.30
CA ALA A 405 13.05 0.31 -25.92
C ALA A 405 12.54 -0.79 -24.98
N THR A 406 11.74 -1.77 -25.48
CA THR A 406 11.19 -2.85 -24.65
C THR A 406 12.27 -3.68 -24.00
N PHE A 407 13.40 -3.91 -24.69
CA PHE A 407 14.51 -4.76 -24.24
C PHE A 407 15.63 -3.98 -23.53
N MET A 408 15.56 -2.66 -23.48
CA MET A 408 16.56 -1.83 -22.78
C MET A 408 16.45 -2.02 -21.27
N ARG A 409 17.58 -1.82 -20.59
CA ARG A 409 17.63 -1.92 -19.12
C ARG A 409 16.74 -0.87 -18.48
N ARG A 410 16.11 -1.24 -17.36
CA ARG A 410 15.34 -0.34 -16.49
C ARG A 410 15.78 -0.57 -15.06
N ILE A 411 16.50 0.40 -14.55
CA ILE A 411 17.11 0.36 -13.22
C ILE A 411 16.72 1.66 -12.51
N ASN A 412 16.28 1.55 -11.26
CA ASN A 412 16.05 2.69 -10.39
C ASN A 412 16.62 2.38 -9.00
N ILE A 413 17.69 3.09 -8.64
CA ILE A 413 18.33 2.98 -7.33
C ILE A 413 18.02 4.26 -6.56
N LYS A 414 17.51 4.12 -5.34
CA LYS A 414 17.18 5.22 -4.44
C LYS A 414 17.88 5.01 -3.11
N ASN A 415 18.58 6.03 -2.63
CA ASN A 415 19.09 6.17 -1.27
C ASN A 415 18.40 7.35 -0.61
N ILE A 416 17.82 7.14 0.57
CA ILE A 416 17.18 8.20 1.34
C ILE A 416 17.73 8.13 2.77
N THR A 417 18.62 9.08 3.11
CA THR A 417 19.21 9.20 4.45
C THR A 417 18.48 10.30 5.21
N GLY A 418 17.99 10.00 6.40
CA GLY A 418 17.25 10.94 7.24
C GLY A 418 17.85 11.06 8.63
N LEU A 419 18.01 12.29 9.12
CA LEU A 419 18.42 12.58 10.48
C LEU A 419 17.38 13.47 11.14
N SER A 420 16.95 13.13 12.37
CA SER A 420 16.06 13.96 13.16
C SER A 420 16.49 14.09 14.61
N TYR A 421 16.14 15.23 15.18
CA TYR A 421 16.23 15.51 16.61
C TYR A 421 14.87 15.89 17.13
N GLN A 422 14.38 15.16 18.14
CA GLN A 422 13.11 15.42 18.81
C GLN A 422 13.36 15.80 20.27
N PHE A 423 12.67 16.84 20.72
CA PHE A 423 12.72 17.40 22.07
C PHE A 423 11.35 17.38 22.73
N ILE A 424 11.21 16.70 23.87
CA ILE A 424 9.99 16.58 24.66
C ILE A 424 10.30 17.08 26.07
N PRO A 425 10.24 18.40 26.33
CA PRO A 425 10.60 18.98 27.62
C PRO A 425 9.62 18.56 28.73
N ASN A 426 8.33 18.42 28.39
CA ASN A 426 7.23 18.09 29.30
C ASN A 426 6.07 17.44 28.52
N ASN A 427 4.93 17.23 29.16
CA ASN A 427 3.75 16.62 28.54
C ASN A 427 2.99 17.57 27.59
N GLU A 428 3.28 18.86 27.62
CA GLU A 428 2.60 19.87 26.80
C GLU A 428 3.29 20.12 25.46
N TRP A 429 4.63 19.97 25.41
CA TRP A 429 5.43 20.30 24.25
C TRP A 429 6.15 19.09 23.67
N ASN A 430 6.05 18.98 22.36
CA ASN A 430 6.80 18.00 21.58
C ASN A 430 7.23 18.66 20.27
N ALA A 431 8.53 18.82 20.06
CA ALA A 431 9.09 19.46 18.88
C ALA A 431 10.11 18.54 18.21
N ILE A 432 10.16 18.59 16.87
CA ILE A 432 11.12 17.84 16.07
C ILE A 432 11.65 18.69 14.92
N ALA A 433 12.93 18.56 14.63
CA ALA A 433 13.56 19.08 13.41
C ALA A 433 14.27 17.94 12.70
N PHE A 434 14.34 18.00 11.37
CA PHE A 434 14.93 16.92 10.58
C PHE A 434 15.48 17.42 9.24
N VAL A 435 16.38 16.60 8.70
CA VAL A 435 16.94 16.72 7.36
C VAL A 435 16.88 15.37 6.67
N LYS A 436 16.62 15.37 5.34
CA LYS A 436 16.61 14.19 4.48
C LYS A 436 17.50 14.45 3.26
N TYR A 437 18.37 13.53 2.95
CA TYR A 437 19.17 13.56 1.73
C TYR A 437 18.69 12.45 0.80
N TYR A 438 18.44 12.82 -0.44
CA TYR A 438 17.97 11.93 -1.49
C TYR A 438 19.04 11.79 -2.56
N ASP A 439 19.40 10.56 -2.91
CA ASP A 439 20.28 10.24 -4.01
C ASP A 439 19.63 9.17 -4.89
N THR A 440 19.52 9.44 -6.20
CA THR A 440 18.87 8.53 -7.14
C THR A 440 19.71 8.31 -8.38
N HIS A 441 19.70 7.07 -8.86
CA HIS A 441 20.33 6.66 -10.09
C HIS A 441 19.32 5.89 -10.95
N VAL A 442 18.96 6.49 -12.10
CA VAL A 442 17.98 5.93 -13.04
C VAL A 442 18.69 5.58 -14.34
N THR A 443 18.46 4.35 -14.85
CA THR A 443 18.87 3.93 -16.19
C THR A 443 17.64 3.44 -16.94
N GLY A 444 17.37 3.97 -18.11
CA GLY A 444 16.19 3.57 -18.89
C GLY A 444 16.20 4.08 -20.33
N PRO A 445 15.21 3.63 -21.12
CA PRO A 445 15.04 4.11 -22.48
C PRO A 445 14.53 5.54 -22.49
N VAL A 446 15.15 6.39 -23.32
CA VAL A 446 14.74 7.76 -23.59
C VAL A 446 14.53 7.91 -25.08
N ASN A 447 13.39 8.50 -25.48
CA ASN A 447 13.16 8.81 -26.87
C ASN A 447 14.00 10.05 -27.26
N VAL A 448 14.97 9.85 -28.16
CA VAL A 448 15.88 10.91 -28.62
C VAL A 448 15.51 11.45 -30.02
N SER A 449 14.40 10.98 -30.58
CA SER A 449 13.98 11.39 -31.91
C SER A 449 13.18 12.69 -31.88
N GLU A 450 13.57 13.64 -32.74
CA GLU A 450 12.79 14.84 -33.04
C GLU A 450 11.73 14.61 -34.14
N THR A 451 11.67 13.38 -34.71
CA THR A 451 10.76 13.01 -35.79
C THR A 451 9.56 12.19 -35.27
N THR A 452 8.58 11.96 -36.15
CA THR A 452 7.39 11.12 -35.85
C THR A 452 7.72 9.65 -35.57
N ARG A 453 8.92 9.17 -35.97
CA ARG A 453 9.37 7.80 -35.68
C ARG A 453 10.25 7.80 -34.44
N ALA A 454 9.72 7.27 -33.32
CA ALA A 454 10.45 7.19 -32.08
C ALA A 454 11.76 6.39 -32.22
N GLN A 455 12.85 6.98 -31.74
CA GLN A 455 14.17 6.35 -31.63
C GLN A 455 14.57 6.40 -30.17
N TYR A 456 14.84 5.23 -29.57
CA TYR A 456 15.17 5.12 -28.17
C TYR A 456 16.65 4.83 -27.97
N GLU A 457 17.22 5.47 -26.95
CA GLU A 457 18.56 5.20 -26.45
C GLU A 457 18.52 4.95 -24.94
N GLU A 458 19.41 4.07 -24.45
CA GLU A 458 19.57 3.86 -23.03
C GLU A 458 20.35 5.04 -22.42
N GLN A 459 19.73 5.78 -21.53
CA GLN A 459 20.35 6.91 -20.83
C GLN A 459 20.40 6.68 -19.32
N GLN A 460 21.37 7.31 -18.68
CA GLN A 460 21.55 7.31 -17.24
C GLN A 460 21.35 8.73 -16.68
N ARG A 461 20.66 8.82 -15.54
CA ARG A 461 20.44 10.06 -14.85
C ARG A 461 20.67 9.88 -13.35
N ASN A 462 21.48 10.77 -12.79
CA ASN A 462 21.69 10.92 -11.35
C ASN A 462 20.96 12.18 -10.87
N SER A 463 20.33 12.11 -9.72
CA SER A 463 19.67 13.25 -9.10
C SER A 463 19.90 13.24 -7.59
N GLN A 464 20.33 14.38 -7.05
CA GLN A 464 20.53 14.57 -5.63
C GLN A 464 19.66 15.72 -5.15
N ALA A 465 19.09 15.58 -3.96
CA ALA A 465 18.24 16.61 -3.37
C ALA A 465 18.32 16.60 -1.85
N LEU A 466 18.01 17.75 -1.25
CA LEU A 466 17.97 17.92 0.19
C LEU A 466 16.56 18.36 0.61
N GLY A 467 15.95 17.60 1.51
CA GLY A 467 14.72 17.96 2.18
C GLY A 467 14.99 18.30 3.64
N TYR A 468 14.18 19.17 4.23
CA TYR A 468 14.29 19.52 5.64
C TYR A 468 12.96 20.02 6.18
N GLY A 469 12.79 19.96 7.49
CA GLY A 469 11.55 20.40 8.10
C GLY A 469 11.58 20.39 9.61
N ALA A 470 10.49 20.92 10.16
CA ALA A 470 10.24 20.92 11.59
C ALA A 470 8.73 20.73 11.86
N ALA A 471 8.42 20.13 13.00
CA ALA A 471 7.06 20.00 13.47
C ALA A 471 7.00 20.17 14.98
N GLY A 472 5.89 20.72 15.47
CA GLY A 472 5.66 20.91 16.89
C GLY A 472 4.22 20.66 17.27
N THR A 473 4.04 20.10 18.45
CA THR A 473 2.73 19.93 19.10
C THR A 473 2.76 20.67 20.43
N TRP A 474 1.72 21.47 20.67
CA TRP A 474 1.45 22.12 21.93
C TRP A 474 0.09 21.65 22.45
N THR A 475 0.06 21.16 23.69
CA THR A 475 -1.15 20.62 24.34
C THR A 475 -1.40 21.41 25.62
N PRO A 476 -2.01 22.62 25.55
CA PRO A 476 -2.37 23.40 26.74
C PRO A 476 -3.54 22.72 27.48
N GLY A 477 -3.25 22.15 28.64
CA GLY A 477 -4.24 21.40 29.42
C GLY A 477 -4.54 20.02 28.85
N HIS A 478 -5.79 19.52 29.00
CA HIS A 478 -6.14 18.15 28.64
C HIS A 478 -6.93 18.04 27.33
N ASP A 479 -7.61 19.09 26.92
CA ASP A 479 -8.66 19.02 25.90
C ASP A 479 -8.20 19.53 24.52
N LEU A 480 -7.25 20.46 24.47
CA LEU A 480 -6.80 21.09 23.22
C LEU A 480 -5.40 20.66 22.83
N GLN A 481 -5.21 20.32 21.57
CA GLN A 481 -3.91 20.07 20.97
C GLN A 481 -3.76 20.90 19.69
N VAL A 482 -2.67 21.67 19.58
CA VAL A 482 -2.32 22.46 18.40
C VAL A 482 -1.06 21.89 17.79
N LYS A 483 -1.05 21.61 16.48
CA LYS A 483 0.09 21.10 15.74
C LYS A 483 0.44 22.03 14.59
N LEU A 484 1.70 22.42 14.50
CA LEU A 484 2.24 23.19 13.38
C LEU A 484 3.41 22.42 12.78
N SER A 485 3.46 22.33 11.46
CA SER A 485 4.57 21.69 10.76
C SER A 485 4.91 22.38 9.44
N TYR A 486 6.20 22.34 9.10
CA TYR A 486 6.76 22.77 7.82
C TYR A 486 7.71 21.71 7.29
N GLU A 487 7.67 21.45 5.99
CA GLU A 487 8.65 20.60 5.30
C GLU A 487 8.93 21.12 3.90
N HIS A 488 10.19 21.28 3.56
CA HIS A 488 10.67 21.29 2.19
C HIS A 488 10.88 19.84 1.78
N ALA A 489 9.88 19.26 1.13
CA ALA A 489 9.81 17.84 0.78
C ALA A 489 10.16 17.59 -0.67
N MET A 490 10.68 16.39 -0.95
CA MET A 490 10.95 15.89 -2.29
C MET A 490 10.10 14.65 -2.58
N ARG A 491 9.62 14.50 -3.83
CA ARG A 491 9.07 13.25 -4.33
C ARG A 491 9.87 12.78 -5.55
N LEU A 492 10.38 11.59 -5.44
CA LEU A 492 11.13 10.94 -6.52
C LEU A 492 10.14 10.25 -7.48
N PRO A 493 10.38 10.27 -8.80
CA PRO A 493 9.56 9.54 -9.74
C PRO A 493 9.52 8.04 -9.39
N THR A 494 8.36 7.42 -9.58
CA THR A 494 8.19 5.98 -9.39
C THR A 494 8.65 5.19 -10.62
N GLU A 495 8.84 3.90 -10.46
CA GLU A 495 9.23 2.99 -11.54
C GLU A 495 8.18 2.95 -12.66
N ARG A 496 6.90 3.15 -12.32
CA ARG A 496 5.81 3.21 -13.29
C ARG A 496 5.85 4.51 -14.08
N GLU A 497 6.09 5.64 -13.45
CA GLU A 497 6.26 6.94 -14.12
C GLU A 497 7.50 6.97 -15.02
N LEU A 498 8.61 6.36 -14.55
CA LEU A 498 9.86 6.31 -15.31
C LEU A 498 9.82 5.33 -16.48
N PHE A 499 9.13 4.19 -16.34
CA PHE A 499 9.27 3.05 -17.26
C PHE A 499 7.95 2.55 -17.83
N GLY A 500 6.81 3.14 -17.43
CA GLY A 500 5.48 2.69 -17.83
C GLY A 500 5.11 1.32 -17.26
N ASP A 501 3.94 0.82 -17.63
CA ASP A 501 3.45 -0.50 -17.25
C ASP A 501 3.57 -1.56 -18.36
N GLY A 502 4.03 -1.13 -19.53
CA GLY A 502 4.19 -1.99 -20.70
C GLY A 502 2.88 -2.30 -21.44
N ASP A 503 1.80 -1.57 -21.13
CA ASP A 503 0.49 -1.76 -21.73
C ASP A 503 -0.14 -0.42 -22.16
N TYR A 504 -0.70 0.32 -21.20
CA TYR A 504 -1.43 1.58 -21.46
C TYR A 504 -0.74 2.81 -20.88
N GLU A 505 0.45 2.65 -20.32
CA GLU A 505 1.23 3.74 -19.75
C GLU A 505 2.66 3.71 -20.26
N GLU A 506 3.07 4.77 -20.92
CA GLU A 506 4.44 5.03 -21.33
C GLU A 506 5.17 5.77 -20.22
N GLY A 507 6.40 5.36 -19.93
CA GLY A 507 7.27 6.01 -18.95
C GLY A 507 8.15 7.08 -19.59
N ASP A 508 8.65 7.97 -18.73
CA ASP A 508 9.66 8.96 -19.07
C ASP A 508 10.84 8.91 -18.09
N ALA A 509 11.97 8.35 -18.53
CA ALA A 509 13.16 8.17 -17.69
C ALA A 509 13.88 9.51 -17.36
N VAL A 510 13.48 10.62 -17.97
CA VAL A 510 14.05 11.96 -17.72
C VAL A 510 13.21 12.83 -16.77
N LEU A 511 12.17 12.28 -16.16
CA LEU A 511 11.38 12.98 -15.17
C LEU A 511 12.23 13.53 -14.02
N LYS A 512 11.95 14.76 -13.61
CA LYS A 512 12.59 15.42 -12.46
C LYS A 512 11.85 15.10 -11.18
N PRO A 513 12.55 15.03 -10.02
CA PRO A 513 11.89 15.02 -8.72
C PRO A 513 11.04 16.27 -8.52
N GLU A 514 9.85 16.08 -7.93
CA GLU A 514 9.01 17.19 -7.47
C GLU A 514 9.58 17.77 -6.17
N LYS A 515 9.42 19.08 -6.01
CA LYS A 515 9.82 19.84 -4.82
C LYS A 515 8.60 20.53 -4.24
N SER A 516 8.34 20.38 -2.95
CA SER A 516 7.16 20.95 -2.31
C SER A 516 7.51 21.66 -1.01
N ASN A 517 7.00 22.88 -0.83
CA ASN A 517 6.97 23.54 0.47
C ASN A 517 5.59 23.33 1.10
N ASN A 518 5.57 22.60 2.20
CA ASN A 518 4.36 22.16 2.87
C ASN A 518 4.22 22.83 4.24
N VAL A 519 3.09 23.49 4.51
CA VAL A 519 2.75 24.00 5.84
C VAL A 519 1.44 23.36 6.27
N ASN A 520 1.37 22.87 7.51
CA ASN A 520 0.15 22.34 8.11
C ASN A 520 -0.07 22.95 9.49
N LEU A 521 -1.31 23.36 9.77
CA LEU A 521 -1.76 23.80 11.07
C LEU A 521 -3.02 23.02 11.44
N ASN A 522 -3.01 22.35 12.61
CA ASN A 522 -4.10 21.48 13.02
C ASN A 522 -4.49 21.77 14.47
N PHE A 523 -5.81 21.75 14.72
CA PHE A 523 -6.41 21.89 16.03
C PHE A 523 -7.23 20.63 16.30
N ASN A 524 -6.95 19.96 17.41
CA ASN A 524 -7.72 18.81 17.89
C ASN A 524 -8.24 19.16 19.27
N TYR A 525 -9.56 19.11 19.44
CA TYR A 525 -10.24 19.33 20.70
C TYR A 525 -10.98 18.06 21.09
N GLU A 526 -10.72 17.54 22.29
CA GLU A 526 -11.37 16.37 22.84
C GLU A 526 -11.83 16.67 24.27
N HIS A 527 -13.14 16.64 24.51
CA HIS A 527 -13.70 16.87 25.83
C HIS A 527 -14.76 15.83 26.17
N THR A 528 -14.68 15.28 27.39
CA THR A 528 -15.66 14.31 27.90
C THR A 528 -16.57 14.98 28.89
N PHE A 529 -17.86 15.02 28.56
CA PHE A 529 -18.92 15.59 29.39
C PHE A 529 -19.53 14.52 30.29
N ALA A 530 -19.61 14.81 31.60
CA ALA A 530 -20.28 13.95 32.59
C ALA A 530 -19.87 12.47 32.53
N ASP A 531 -18.60 12.17 32.17
CA ASP A 531 -18.02 10.83 32.03
C ASP A 531 -18.74 9.88 31.03
N ALA A 532 -19.67 10.40 30.22
CA ALA A 532 -20.53 9.58 29.34
C ALA A 532 -20.45 9.98 27.86
N HIS A 533 -20.23 11.25 27.54
CA HIS A 533 -20.23 11.76 26.18
C HIS A 533 -18.90 12.43 25.86
N THR A 534 -18.20 11.94 24.84
CA THR A 534 -16.96 12.55 24.36
C THR A 534 -17.20 13.27 23.05
N LEU A 535 -16.89 14.57 23.01
CA LEU A 535 -16.86 15.38 21.79
C LEU A 535 -15.42 15.43 21.30
N VAL A 536 -15.20 15.01 20.07
CA VAL A 536 -13.93 15.15 19.35
C VAL A 536 -14.16 16.09 18.17
N ALA A 537 -13.43 17.20 18.10
CA ALA A 537 -13.47 18.13 16.99
C ALA A 537 -12.06 18.33 16.43
N GLU A 538 -11.92 18.19 15.12
CA GLU A 538 -10.66 18.36 14.40
C GLU A 538 -10.81 19.44 13.33
N LEU A 539 -9.80 20.32 13.20
CA LEU A 539 -9.69 21.32 12.14
C LEU A 539 -8.26 21.31 11.62
N GLY A 540 -8.09 21.06 10.32
CA GLY A 540 -6.82 21.07 9.62
C GLY A 540 -6.77 22.13 8.54
N LEU A 541 -5.67 22.89 8.50
CA LEU A 541 -5.36 23.85 7.44
C LEU A 541 -4.05 23.39 6.77
N ASN A 542 -4.03 23.34 5.44
CA ASN A 542 -2.84 22.95 4.71
C ASN A 542 -2.56 23.89 3.54
N TYR A 543 -1.27 24.16 3.33
CA TYR A 543 -0.73 24.93 2.21
C TYR A 543 0.38 24.17 1.55
N ARG A 544 0.39 24.10 0.21
CA ARG A 544 1.35 23.38 -0.60
C ARG A 544 1.77 24.23 -1.80
N ASN A 545 3.07 24.32 -2.02
CA ASN A 545 3.65 24.96 -3.17
C ASN A 545 4.62 23.98 -3.84
N ILE A 546 4.21 23.41 -4.98
CA ILE A 546 4.90 22.30 -5.63
C ILE A 546 5.47 22.75 -6.96
N GLN A 547 6.74 22.49 -7.18
CA GLN A 547 7.46 22.70 -8.42
C GLN A 547 7.76 21.36 -9.10
N ASP A 548 7.89 21.37 -10.43
CA ASP A 548 8.14 20.20 -11.26
C ASP A 548 7.08 19.08 -11.04
N TYR A 549 5.83 19.46 -10.76
CA TYR A 549 4.73 18.53 -10.47
C TYR A 549 4.55 17.52 -11.61
N ILE A 550 4.51 16.21 -11.26
CA ILE A 550 4.34 15.14 -12.25
C ILE A 550 2.85 14.87 -12.43
N ILE A 551 2.35 15.17 -13.63
CA ILE A 551 0.98 14.86 -14.02
C ILE A 551 0.95 13.65 -14.96
N ARG A 552 -0.14 12.89 -14.87
CA ARG A 552 -0.48 11.81 -15.78
C ARG A 552 -1.58 12.28 -16.73
N THR A 553 -1.30 12.30 -18.01
CA THR A 553 -2.24 12.68 -19.07
C THR A 553 -2.46 11.52 -20.04
N ILE A 554 -3.52 11.56 -20.83
CA ILE A 554 -3.79 10.57 -21.89
C ILE A 554 -3.52 11.25 -23.23
N ASN A 555 -2.60 10.70 -24.03
CA ASN A 555 -2.29 11.20 -25.35
C ASN A 555 -3.37 10.83 -26.39
N ALA A 556 -3.25 11.35 -27.62
CA ALA A 556 -4.22 11.11 -28.69
C ALA A 556 -4.38 9.62 -29.07
N LYS A 557 -3.42 8.77 -28.71
CA LYS A 557 -3.47 7.31 -28.92
C LYS A 557 -4.17 6.55 -27.80
N GLY A 558 -4.67 7.24 -26.76
CA GLY A 558 -5.28 6.62 -25.58
C GLY A 558 -4.27 6.04 -24.58
N VAL A 559 -2.98 6.34 -24.73
CA VAL A 559 -1.91 5.90 -23.83
C VAL A 559 -1.66 6.97 -22.77
N ALA A 560 -1.51 6.56 -21.53
CA ALA A 560 -1.15 7.47 -20.45
C ALA A 560 0.35 7.79 -20.49
N VAL A 561 0.69 9.05 -20.24
CA VAL A 561 2.08 9.54 -20.16
C VAL A 561 2.23 10.42 -18.94
N SER A 562 3.36 10.29 -18.25
CA SER A 562 3.71 11.14 -17.11
C SER A 562 4.70 12.21 -17.55
N THR A 563 4.45 13.47 -17.20
CA THR A 563 5.32 14.61 -17.56
C THR A 563 5.43 15.58 -16.39
N ASN A 564 6.57 16.25 -16.24
CA ASN A 564 6.70 17.36 -15.30
C ASN A 564 5.89 18.56 -15.83
N HIS A 565 4.93 19.02 -15.02
CA HIS A 565 4.11 20.20 -15.28
C HIS A 565 4.51 21.28 -14.28
N GLY A 566 5.10 22.31 -14.69
CA GLY A 566 5.52 23.52 -13.96
C GLY A 566 5.24 23.57 -12.44
N HIS A 567 4.28 24.42 -12.06
CA HIS A 567 4.01 24.79 -10.68
C HIS A 567 2.54 24.53 -10.30
N VAL A 568 2.33 23.95 -9.11
CA VAL A 568 0.99 23.71 -8.54
C VAL A 568 0.91 24.29 -7.14
N LEU A 569 -0.14 25.09 -6.88
CA LEU A 569 -0.48 25.62 -5.58
C LEU A 569 -1.70 24.88 -5.03
N GLY A 570 -1.57 24.30 -3.84
CA GLY A 570 -2.65 23.63 -3.14
C GLY A 570 -2.95 24.31 -1.80
N GLN A 571 -4.23 24.54 -1.54
CA GLN A 571 -4.74 25.03 -0.25
C GLN A 571 -5.92 24.17 0.15
N GLY A 572 -6.00 23.78 1.40
CA GLY A 572 -7.06 22.91 1.88
C GLY A 572 -7.44 23.16 3.32
N VAL A 573 -8.71 22.84 3.61
CA VAL A 573 -9.27 22.81 4.95
C VAL A 573 -9.95 21.46 5.14
N ASP A 574 -9.67 20.79 6.23
CA ASP A 574 -10.38 19.59 6.65
C ASP A 574 -10.95 19.80 8.07
N ALA A 575 -12.17 19.32 8.28
CA ALA A 575 -12.83 19.39 9.57
C ALA A 575 -13.61 18.10 9.83
N ALA A 576 -13.60 17.65 11.08
CA ALA A 576 -14.39 16.52 11.54
C ALA A 576 -14.93 16.77 12.95
N VAL A 577 -16.13 16.24 13.22
CA VAL A 577 -16.75 16.24 14.55
C VAL A 577 -17.31 14.84 14.80
N HIS A 578 -17.00 14.27 15.94
CA HIS A 578 -17.41 12.92 16.36
C HIS A 578 -18.07 12.96 17.74
#